data_548fb8b7cf3fc9151503f006611491a4
#
_entry.id   548fb8b7cf3fc9151503f006611491a4
#
_cell.length_a   1.000
_cell.length_b   1.000
_cell.length_c   1.000
_cell.angle_alpha   90.00
_cell.angle_beta   90.00
_cell.angle_gamma   90.00
#
_symmetry.space_group_name_H-M   'P 1'
#
loop_
_entity.id
_entity.type
_entity.pdbx_description
1 polymer ?
#
loop_
_entity_poly.entity_id
_entity_poly.type
_entity_poly.pdbx_seq_one_letter_code
_entity_poly.pdbx_strand_id
1 'polypeptide(L)'
;HVMGVPTMSAVKGKIYGDWVYFEYDELMGKTFNKGNFRLEYNPRKMPVELQQQMVSTFKPMLHDIHFTRLDLAFDCDSDLGEYSHEHKNAMKRAEYYGISGKLETLYYGSRTSNIYSRTYDKKQQLWDIEQKEIPEPVLWRYELELKNRKFIDAMINFDFPVFERVRFVKYDITTLSGNDRVMVQALVDHPSLINELSSATKTKYRKIIRGLGGDDVTPIFA
;
A
#
# COMPACT_ATOMS: atom_id res chain seq x y z
N HIS A 1 31.91 9.38 -19.17
CA HIS A 1 32.51 8.39 -20.10
C HIS A 1 31.67 7.12 -20.02
N VAL A 2 30.80 6.93 -20.99
CA VAL A 2 30.12 5.67 -21.23
C VAL A 2 31.02 4.89 -22.16
N MET A 3 31.82 4.00 -21.62
CA MET A 3 32.40 2.92 -22.40
C MET A 3 31.44 1.73 -22.34
N GLY A 4 30.61 1.61 -23.32
CA GLY A 4 29.78 0.45 -23.57
C GLY A 4 29.49 0.36 -25.04
N VAL A 5 29.57 -0.82 -25.58
CA VAL A 5 29.24 -1.20 -26.96
C VAL A 5 27.91 -0.52 -27.34
N PRO A 6 27.71 -0.01 -28.55
CA PRO A 6 26.51 0.71 -28.98
C PRO A 6 25.27 -0.17 -29.14
N THR A 7 24.97 -0.98 -28.13
CA THR A 7 23.69 -1.62 -27.91
C THR A 7 22.86 -0.88 -26.88
N MET A 8 23.27 0.33 -26.49
CA MET A 8 22.49 1.17 -25.57
C MET A 8 21.30 1.79 -26.27
N SER A 9 20.27 1.03 -26.39
CA SER A 9 18.91 1.50 -26.66
C SER A 9 18.23 2.10 -25.43
N ALA A 10 18.88 2.06 -24.25
CA ALA A 10 18.32 2.51 -22.98
C ALA A 10 19.09 3.70 -22.40
N VAL A 11 18.36 4.75 -22.03
CA VAL A 11 18.85 5.92 -21.28
C VAL A 11 17.96 6.13 -20.07
N LYS A 12 18.57 6.36 -18.90
CA LYS A 12 17.84 6.63 -17.67
C LYS A 12 18.54 7.69 -16.83
N GLY A 13 17.78 8.42 -16.04
CA GLY A 13 18.33 9.45 -15.18
C GLY A 13 17.26 10.19 -14.40
N LYS A 14 17.65 11.34 -13.86
CA LYS A 14 16.78 12.25 -13.15
C LYS A 14 16.77 13.61 -13.83
N ILE A 15 15.63 14.26 -13.80
CA ILE A 15 15.40 15.59 -14.37
C ILE A 15 14.59 16.45 -13.40
N TYR A 16 14.46 17.74 -13.69
CA TYR A 16 13.78 18.71 -12.85
C TYR A 16 14.32 18.74 -11.40
N GLY A 17 15.65 18.80 -11.24
CA GLY A 17 16.27 18.85 -9.92
C GLY A 17 16.07 17.59 -9.08
N ASP A 18 16.15 16.43 -9.72
CA ASP A 18 15.96 15.09 -9.10
C ASP A 18 14.51 14.72 -8.75
N TRP A 19 13.53 15.54 -9.08
CA TRP A 19 12.12 15.27 -8.79
C TRP A 19 11.51 14.19 -9.66
N VAL A 20 12.01 14.02 -10.91
CA VAL A 20 11.46 13.07 -11.87
C VAL A 20 12.53 12.10 -12.32
N TYR A 21 12.28 10.82 -12.11
CA TYR A 21 13.04 9.75 -12.75
C TYR A 21 12.47 9.52 -14.15
N PHE A 22 13.35 9.40 -15.15
CA PHE A 22 12.97 9.02 -16.50
C PHE A 22 13.76 7.80 -16.96
N GLU A 23 13.16 7.03 -17.83
CA GLU A 23 13.77 5.89 -18.51
C GLU A 23 13.24 5.85 -19.95
N TYR A 24 14.16 5.73 -20.89
CA TYR A 24 13.85 5.48 -22.29
C TYR A 24 14.57 4.21 -22.73
N ASP A 25 13.83 3.27 -23.31
CA ASP A 25 14.36 2.00 -23.83
C ASP A 25 13.63 1.62 -25.11
N GLU A 26 14.32 1.80 -26.25
CA GLU A 26 13.76 1.52 -27.57
C GLU A 26 13.41 0.03 -27.76
N LEU A 27 14.20 -0.88 -27.18
CA LEU A 27 13.97 -2.32 -27.32
C LEU A 27 12.77 -2.78 -26.52
N MET A 28 12.47 -2.17 -25.39
CA MET A 28 11.32 -2.53 -24.56
C MET A 28 9.99 -2.36 -25.31
N GLY A 29 9.86 -1.27 -26.09
CA GLY A 29 8.70 -1.06 -26.93
C GLY A 29 8.58 -2.09 -28.06
N LYS A 30 9.67 -2.43 -28.72
CA LYS A 30 9.70 -3.34 -29.86
C LYS A 30 9.55 -4.81 -29.44
N THR A 31 10.19 -5.22 -28.33
CA THR A 31 10.30 -6.64 -27.95
C THR A 31 9.15 -7.09 -27.05
N PHE A 32 8.64 -6.21 -26.18
CA PHE A 32 7.69 -6.59 -25.14
C PHE A 32 6.33 -5.92 -25.25
N ASN A 33 6.11 -5.16 -26.33
CA ASN A 33 4.90 -4.34 -26.51
C ASN A 33 4.58 -3.47 -25.28
N LYS A 34 5.64 -2.93 -24.67
CA LYS A 34 5.58 -1.98 -23.53
C LYS A 34 5.94 -0.59 -24.01
N GLY A 35 5.51 0.42 -23.26
CA GLY A 35 5.96 1.79 -23.55
C GLY A 35 7.49 1.87 -23.51
N ASN A 36 8.06 2.60 -24.46
CA ASN A 36 9.51 2.83 -24.54
C ASN A 36 9.99 4.01 -23.69
N PHE A 37 9.08 4.75 -23.10
CA PHE A 37 9.38 5.92 -22.25
C PHE A 37 8.61 5.82 -20.93
N ARG A 38 9.31 6.03 -19.82
CA ARG A 38 8.74 6.01 -18.48
C ARG A 38 9.14 7.27 -17.73
N LEU A 39 8.15 7.88 -17.08
CA LEU A 39 8.35 8.92 -16.08
C LEU A 39 7.82 8.42 -14.74
N GLU A 40 8.57 8.70 -13.67
CA GLU A 40 8.15 8.42 -12.30
C GLU A 40 8.44 9.63 -11.43
N TYR A 41 7.44 10.10 -10.70
CA TYR A 41 7.57 11.24 -9.80
C TYR A 41 6.57 11.13 -8.66
N ASN A 42 6.85 11.86 -7.57
CA ASN A 42 5.93 12.00 -6.47
C ASN A 42 5.24 13.37 -6.55
N PRO A 43 3.96 13.44 -6.92
CA PRO A 43 3.27 14.72 -7.11
C PRO A 43 3.17 15.53 -5.80
N ARG A 44 3.16 14.88 -4.63
CA ARG A 44 3.12 15.56 -3.33
C ARG A 44 4.44 16.28 -3.01
N LYS A 45 5.56 15.77 -3.51
CA LYS A 45 6.89 16.35 -3.27
C LYS A 45 7.30 17.37 -4.34
N MET A 46 6.84 17.19 -5.57
CA MET A 46 7.22 18.01 -6.70
C MET A 46 6.37 19.30 -6.74
N PRO A 47 6.97 20.49 -6.87
CA PRO A 47 6.23 21.75 -7.04
C PRO A 47 5.24 21.69 -8.20
N VAL A 48 4.05 22.29 -8.03
CA VAL A 48 2.97 22.23 -9.04
C VAL A 48 3.39 22.82 -10.37
N GLU A 49 4.16 23.89 -10.35
CA GLU A 49 4.68 24.56 -11.54
C GLU A 49 5.58 23.62 -12.37
N LEU A 50 6.44 22.85 -11.68
CA LEU A 50 7.27 21.84 -12.33
C LEU A 50 6.46 20.67 -12.87
N GLN A 51 5.39 20.26 -12.17
CA GLN A 51 4.47 19.24 -12.70
C GLN A 51 3.81 19.72 -13.99
N GLN A 52 3.32 20.95 -14.03
CA GLN A 52 2.71 21.55 -15.22
C GLN A 52 3.71 21.67 -16.37
N GLN A 53 4.94 22.11 -16.07
CA GLN A 53 6.01 22.19 -17.05
C GLN A 53 6.35 20.81 -17.63
N MET A 54 6.46 19.80 -16.78
CA MET A 54 6.71 18.42 -17.20
C MET A 54 5.60 17.93 -18.14
N VAL A 55 4.35 18.09 -17.75
CA VAL A 55 3.20 17.68 -18.57
C VAL A 55 3.19 18.43 -19.92
N SER A 56 3.38 19.74 -19.92
CA SER A 56 3.40 20.54 -21.16
C SER A 56 4.54 20.16 -22.09
N THR A 57 5.68 19.76 -21.53
CA THR A 57 6.87 19.34 -22.29
C THR A 57 6.67 17.97 -22.93
N PHE A 58 6.22 16.99 -22.15
CA PHE A 58 6.22 15.60 -22.62
C PHE A 58 4.93 15.18 -23.33
N LYS A 59 3.76 15.70 -22.92
CA LYS A 59 2.47 15.30 -23.50
C LYS A 59 2.41 15.43 -25.03
N PRO A 60 2.93 16.49 -25.67
CA PRO A 60 2.92 16.60 -27.13
C PRO A 60 3.83 15.59 -27.84
N MET A 61 4.82 15.04 -27.13
CA MET A 61 5.85 14.16 -27.70
C MET A 61 5.51 12.66 -27.52
N LEU A 62 4.55 12.36 -26.65
CA LEU A 62 4.23 10.98 -26.26
C LEU A 62 2.89 10.55 -26.80
N HIS A 63 2.83 9.31 -27.29
CA HIS A 63 1.61 8.64 -27.74
C HIS A 63 1.25 7.52 -26.76
N ASP A 64 -0.03 7.21 -26.63
CA ASP A 64 -0.54 6.14 -25.73
C ASP A 64 -0.04 6.26 -24.30
N ILE A 65 -0.20 7.46 -23.72
CA ILE A 65 0.20 7.72 -22.33
C ILE A 65 -0.75 6.99 -21.41
N HIS A 66 -0.22 6.16 -20.50
CA HIS A 66 -0.97 5.49 -19.46
C HIS A 66 -0.15 5.32 -18.19
N PHE A 67 -0.82 5.20 -17.08
CA PHE A 67 -0.16 4.90 -15.81
C PHE A 67 0.14 3.40 -15.70
N THR A 68 1.39 3.08 -15.34
CA THR A 68 1.84 1.70 -15.06
C THR A 68 1.93 1.41 -13.57
N ARG A 69 1.95 2.46 -12.76
CA ARG A 69 1.94 2.38 -11.29
C ARG A 69 1.27 3.62 -10.71
N LEU A 70 0.47 3.41 -9.68
CA LEU A 70 -0.13 4.45 -8.87
C LEU A 70 0.02 4.08 -7.40
N ASP A 71 0.62 4.98 -6.62
CA ASP A 71 0.77 4.84 -5.17
C ASP A 71 -0.15 5.84 -4.48
N LEU A 72 -1.02 5.33 -3.63
CA LEU A 72 -1.96 6.11 -2.81
C LEU A 72 -1.53 6.01 -1.36
N ALA A 73 -1.60 7.12 -0.64
CA ALA A 73 -1.26 7.19 0.78
C ALA A 73 -2.38 7.86 1.57
N PHE A 74 -2.81 7.20 2.62
CA PHE A 74 -3.87 7.64 3.51
C PHE A 74 -3.32 7.72 4.93
N ASP A 75 -3.40 8.89 5.53
CA ASP A 75 -2.91 9.15 6.89
C ASP A 75 -4.07 9.04 7.89
N CYS A 76 -3.78 8.51 9.09
CA CYS A 76 -4.73 8.29 10.17
C CYS A 76 -4.10 8.67 11.50
N ASP A 77 -4.87 9.31 12.36
CA ASP A 77 -4.50 9.70 13.73
C ASP A 77 -4.81 8.63 14.79
N SER A 78 -5.33 7.48 14.38
CA SER A 78 -5.54 6.32 15.24
C SER A 78 -4.32 5.39 15.21
N ASP A 79 -3.99 4.76 16.34
CA ASP A 79 -2.92 3.76 16.43
C ASP A 79 -3.35 2.45 15.77
N LEU A 80 -3.16 2.35 14.44
CA LEU A 80 -3.54 1.17 13.68
C LEU A 80 -2.80 -0.11 14.11
N GLY A 81 -1.73 0.01 14.92
CA GLY A 81 -1.06 -1.14 15.52
C GLY A 81 -1.93 -1.91 16.52
N GLU A 82 -2.95 -1.25 17.06
CA GLU A 82 -3.93 -1.87 17.97
C GLU A 82 -5.15 -2.49 17.28
N TYR A 83 -5.25 -2.32 15.94
CA TYR A 83 -6.40 -2.80 15.16
C TYR A 83 -6.08 -4.10 14.44
N SER A 84 -7.07 -4.94 14.28
CA SER A 84 -7.02 -6.05 13.34
C SER A 84 -7.11 -5.51 11.93
N HIS A 85 -6.17 -5.91 11.09
CA HIS A 85 -6.13 -5.52 9.68
C HIS A 85 -6.71 -6.67 8.86
N GLU A 86 -7.92 -6.50 8.38
CA GLU A 86 -8.58 -7.46 7.50
C GLU A 86 -8.36 -7.05 6.06
N HIS A 87 -7.67 -7.86 5.28
CA HIS A 87 -7.43 -7.60 3.87
C HIS A 87 -8.08 -8.65 2.99
N LYS A 88 -9.09 -8.25 2.23
CA LYS A 88 -9.83 -9.13 1.33
C LYS A 88 -8.92 -9.65 0.22
N ASN A 89 -8.84 -10.97 0.07
CA ASN A 89 -8.06 -11.64 -0.95
C ASN A 89 -6.52 -11.49 -0.85
N ALA A 90 -5.97 -11.04 0.26
CA ALA A 90 -4.53 -11.06 0.48
C ALA A 90 -4.07 -12.46 0.90
N MET A 91 -3.20 -13.07 0.09
CA MET A 91 -2.65 -14.41 0.39
C MET A 91 -1.32 -14.34 1.16
N LYS A 92 -0.64 -13.19 1.12
CA LYS A 92 0.65 -13.00 1.82
C LYS A 92 0.51 -11.83 2.78
N ARG A 93 1.02 -12.06 4.00
CA ARG A 93 1.10 -11.07 5.06
C ARG A 93 2.47 -11.15 5.70
N ALA A 94 3.08 -10.00 6.00
CA ALA A 94 4.32 -9.92 6.75
C ALA A 94 4.21 -8.79 7.77
N GLU A 95 4.56 -9.08 9.01
CA GLU A 95 4.48 -8.18 10.15
C GLU A 95 5.87 -7.89 10.66
N TYR A 96 6.13 -6.63 11.02
CA TYR A 96 7.37 -6.20 11.62
C TYR A 96 7.06 -5.49 12.93
N TYR A 97 7.71 -5.97 13.97
CA TYR A 97 7.55 -5.49 15.33
C TYR A 97 8.81 -4.78 15.79
N GLY A 98 8.64 -3.67 16.46
CA GLY A 98 9.73 -2.95 17.09
C GLY A 98 10.28 -3.68 18.33
N ILE A 99 11.35 -3.14 18.89
CA ILE A 99 11.99 -3.64 20.13
C ILE A 99 10.98 -3.66 21.29
N SER A 100 10.01 -2.76 21.29
CA SER A 100 8.92 -2.71 22.30
C SER A 100 7.91 -3.86 22.19
N GLY A 101 8.00 -4.69 21.13
CA GLY A 101 6.99 -5.70 20.81
C GLY A 101 5.72 -5.15 20.18
N LYS A 102 5.66 -3.84 19.88
CA LYS A 102 4.54 -3.24 19.15
C LYS A 102 4.70 -3.44 17.66
N LEU A 103 3.57 -3.64 16.97
CA LEU A 103 3.53 -3.66 15.51
C LEU A 103 3.95 -2.29 14.97
N GLU A 104 4.91 -2.26 14.06
CA GLU A 104 5.39 -1.04 13.41
C GLU A 104 5.06 -1.00 11.93
N THR A 105 5.06 -2.16 11.28
CA THR A 105 4.76 -2.25 9.84
C THR A 105 4.08 -3.56 9.51
N LEU A 106 3.08 -3.48 8.65
CA LEU A 106 2.34 -4.62 8.13
C LEU A 106 2.24 -4.53 6.61
N TYR A 107 2.62 -5.60 5.93
CA TYR A 107 2.55 -5.73 4.48
C TYR A 107 1.52 -6.76 4.06
N TYR A 108 0.79 -6.44 2.98
CA TYR A 108 -0.11 -7.36 2.30
C TYR A 108 0.22 -7.47 0.82
N GLY A 109 0.23 -8.71 0.33
CA GLY A 109 0.59 -9.03 -1.03
C GLY A 109 2.10 -9.22 -1.23
N SER A 110 2.50 -9.37 -2.47
CA SER A 110 3.89 -9.45 -2.91
C SER A 110 4.29 -8.17 -3.62
N ARG A 111 5.57 -7.79 -3.53
CA ARG A 111 6.13 -6.68 -4.33
C ARG A 111 5.88 -6.81 -5.84
N THR A 112 5.69 -8.03 -6.32
CA THR A 112 5.37 -8.32 -7.74
C THR A 112 3.88 -8.40 -8.03
N SER A 113 3.01 -8.30 -7.02
CA SER A 113 1.57 -8.35 -7.20
C SER A 113 1.05 -7.07 -7.85
N ASN A 114 -0.08 -7.19 -8.57
CA ASN A 114 -0.78 -6.05 -9.16
C ASN A 114 -1.33 -5.07 -8.10
N ILE A 115 -1.58 -5.58 -6.90
CA ILE A 115 -1.99 -4.82 -5.73
C ILE A 115 -1.06 -5.21 -4.59
N TYR A 116 -0.42 -4.22 -4.00
CA TYR A 116 0.43 -4.36 -2.82
C TYR A 116 0.09 -3.25 -1.86
N SER A 117 -0.01 -3.55 -0.58
CA SER A 117 -0.28 -2.53 0.41
C SER A 117 0.59 -2.69 1.64
N ARG A 118 0.76 -1.59 2.36
CA ARG A 118 1.44 -1.54 3.64
C ARG A 118 0.75 -0.56 4.58
N THR A 119 0.74 -0.92 5.85
CA THR A 119 0.32 -0.04 6.93
C THR A 119 1.49 0.09 7.90
N TYR A 120 1.80 1.29 8.35
CA TYR A 120 2.95 1.50 9.21
C TYR A 120 2.82 2.75 10.09
N ASP A 121 3.55 2.74 11.21
CA ASP A 121 3.72 3.92 12.04
C ASP A 121 4.55 4.97 11.30
N LYS A 122 3.85 5.95 10.76
CA LYS A 122 4.47 7.04 9.98
C LYS A 122 5.24 8.00 10.87
N LYS A 123 4.81 8.19 12.11
CA LYS A 123 5.52 9.03 13.08
C LYS A 123 6.88 8.45 13.40
N GLN A 124 6.92 7.15 13.72
CA GLN A 124 8.18 6.44 13.96
C GLN A 124 9.09 6.48 12.74
N GLN A 125 8.55 6.26 11.54
CA GLN A 125 9.33 6.33 10.30
C GLN A 125 9.95 7.71 10.08
N LEU A 126 9.22 8.80 10.32
CA LEU A 126 9.75 10.17 10.17
C LEU A 126 10.87 10.44 11.17
N TRP A 127 10.73 9.94 12.39
CA TRP A 127 11.79 10.03 13.38
C TRP A 127 13.04 9.25 12.98
N ASP A 128 12.90 7.99 12.59
CA ASP A 128 14.02 7.10 12.28
C ASP A 128 14.82 7.52 11.04
N ILE A 129 14.12 7.97 9.99
CA ILE A 129 14.74 8.26 8.69
C ILE A 129 15.11 9.74 8.56
N GLU A 130 14.21 10.64 8.96
CA GLU A 130 14.36 12.09 8.72
C GLU A 130 14.75 12.85 9.98
N GLN A 131 14.81 12.20 11.14
CA GLN A 131 14.99 12.81 12.47
C GLN A 131 14.01 13.97 12.69
N LYS A 132 12.81 13.80 12.13
CA LYS A 132 11.75 14.80 12.13
C LYS A 132 10.73 14.48 13.20
N GLU A 133 10.59 15.40 14.14
CA GLU A 133 9.50 15.39 15.11
C GLU A 133 8.26 16.04 14.49
N ILE A 134 7.09 15.44 14.73
CA ILE A 134 5.80 15.96 14.32
C ILE A 134 4.91 16.17 15.55
N PRO A 135 4.02 17.19 15.54
CA PRO A 135 3.19 17.53 16.70
C PRO A 135 2.10 16.48 16.98
N GLU A 136 1.70 15.73 15.98
CA GLU A 136 0.67 14.71 16.11
C GLU A 136 1.12 13.63 17.10
N PRO A 137 0.30 13.24 18.09
CA PRO A 137 0.65 12.21 19.08
C PRO A 137 0.78 10.85 18.43
N VAL A 138 -0.05 10.57 17.42
CA VAL A 138 -0.11 9.33 16.64
C VAL A 138 -0.24 9.69 15.15
N LEU A 139 0.48 9.01 14.31
CA LEU A 139 0.31 9.11 12.87
C LEU A 139 0.62 7.77 12.23
N TRP A 140 -0.40 7.09 11.75
CA TRP A 140 -0.27 5.88 10.95
C TRP A 140 -0.56 6.17 9.49
N ARG A 141 -0.01 5.36 8.60
CA ARG A 141 -0.24 5.46 7.18
C ARG A 141 -0.57 4.11 6.56
N TYR A 142 -1.66 4.08 5.82
CA TYR A 142 -1.96 3.02 4.87
C TYR A 142 -1.54 3.45 3.47
N GLU A 143 -0.74 2.63 2.81
CA GLU A 143 -0.32 2.85 1.43
C GLU A 143 -0.78 1.70 0.54
N LEU A 144 -1.29 2.06 -0.63
CA LEU A 144 -1.76 1.13 -1.66
C LEU A 144 -1.00 1.39 -2.95
N GLU A 145 -0.31 0.37 -3.45
CA GLU A 145 0.41 0.38 -4.72
C GLU A 145 -0.37 -0.45 -5.74
N LEU A 146 -0.80 0.20 -6.82
CA LEU A 146 -1.50 -0.39 -7.95
C LEU A 146 -0.56 -0.46 -9.16
N LYS A 147 -0.41 -1.65 -9.78
CA LYS A 147 0.45 -1.89 -10.94
C LYS A 147 -0.30 -2.35 -12.18
N ASN A 148 -1.57 -2.71 -12.06
CA ASN A 148 -2.37 -3.17 -13.18
C ASN A 148 -3.19 -2.01 -13.75
N ARG A 149 -3.09 -1.79 -15.07
CA ARG A 149 -3.80 -0.70 -15.77
C ARG A 149 -5.29 -0.67 -15.42
N LYS A 150 -5.96 -1.82 -15.42
CA LYS A 150 -7.39 -1.90 -15.08
C LYS A 150 -7.71 -1.32 -13.70
N PHE A 151 -6.88 -1.61 -12.68
CA PHE A 151 -7.08 -1.09 -11.34
C PHE A 151 -6.76 0.39 -11.23
N ILE A 152 -5.73 0.84 -11.97
CA ILE A 152 -5.34 2.25 -12.01
C ILE A 152 -6.42 3.08 -12.71
N ASP A 153 -6.91 2.61 -13.86
CA ASP A 153 -7.99 3.29 -14.59
C ASP A 153 -9.27 3.36 -13.75
N ALA A 154 -9.63 2.26 -13.08
CA ALA A 154 -10.76 2.26 -12.16
C ALA A 154 -10.57 3.26 -11.00
N MET A 155 -9.36 3.36 -10.44
CA MET A 155 -9.06 4.34 -9.39
C MET A 155 -9.16 5.78 -9.86
N ILE A 156 -8.65 6.08 -11.07
CA ILE A 156 -8.73 7.42 -11.68
C ILE A 156 -10.18 7.82 -11.94
N ASN A 157 -11.03 6.87 -12.29
CA ASN A 157 -12.46 7.07 -12.53
C ASN A 157 -13.31 6.98 -11.25
N PHE A 158 -12.70 6.84 -10.07
CA PHE A 158 -13.37 6.65 -8.77
C PHE A 158 -14.24 5.39 -8.66
N ASP A 159 -13.98 4.39 -9.52
CA ASP A 159 -14.68 3.09 -9.54
C ASP A 159 -13.94 1.99 -8.76
N PHE A 160 -12.81 2.32 -8.14
CA PHE A 160 -12.01 1.35 -7.38
C PHE A 160 -12.33 1.45 -5.89
N PRO A 161 -12.96 0.42 -5.31
CA PRO A 161 -13.37 0.45 -3.91
C PRO A 161 -12.18 0.12 -2.99
N VAL A 162 -11.31 1.08 -2.72
CA VAL A 162 -10.09 0.89 -1.90
C VAL A 162 -10.45 0.28 -0.54
N PHE A 163 -11.43 0.85 0.14
CA PHE A 163 -11.77 0.48 1.52
C PHE A 163 -12.80 -0.66 1.64
N GLU A 164 -13.28 -1.20 0.54
CA GLU A 164 -13.93 -2.51 0.55
C GLU A 164 -12.94 -3.68 0.62
N ARG A 165 -11.66 -3.41 0.38
CA ARG A 165 -10.58 -4.40 0.35
C ARG A 165 -9.81 -4.52 1.64
N VAL A 166 -9.83 -3.47 2.45
CA VAL A 166 -9.16 -3.43 3.75
C VAL A 166 -10.10 -2.88 4.80
N ARG A 167 -10.06 -3.46 5.99
CA ARG A 167 -10.75 -2.96 7.17
C ARG A 167 -9.77 -2.92 8.34
N PHE A 168 -9.90 -1.89 9.15
CA PHE A 168 -9.14 -1.70 10.38
C PHE A 168 -10.13 -1.74 11.54
N VAL A 169 -10.22 -2.88 12.23
CA VAL A 169 -11.23 -3.12 13.24
C VAL A 169 -10.58 -3.53 14.55
N LYS A 170 -10.93 -2.84 15.64
CA LYS A 170 -10.60 -3.26 17.00
C LYS A 170 -11.83 -3.91 17.61
N TYR A 171 -11.83 -5.24 17.63
CA TYR A 171 -12.98 -6.01 18.12
C TYR A 171 -13.14 -5.90 19.63
N ASP A 172 -14.37 -5.67 20.07
CA ASP A 172 -14.72 -5.80 21.49
C ASP A 172 -14.89 -7.26 21.90
N ILE A 173 -13.79 -7.85 22.35
CA ILE A 173 -13.78 -9.23 22.86
C ILE A 173 -14.12 -9.33 24.34
N THR A 174 -14.37 -8.21 25.04
CA THR A 174 -14.70 -8.21 26.48
C THR A 174 -16.01 -8.92 26.77
N THR A 175 -16.91 -8.95 25.79
CA THR A 175 -18.19 -9.66 25.84
C THR A 175 -18.07 -11.19 25.82
N LEU A 176 -16.90 -11.70 25.44
CA LEU A 176 -16.59 -13.13 25.39
C LEU A 176 -15.94 -13.58 26.68
N SER A 177 -16.13 -14.83 27.03
CA SER A 177 -15.55 -15.45 28.22
C SER A 177 -14.81 -16.76 27.92
N GLY A 178 -13.91 -17.14 28.82
CA GLY A 178 -13.19 -18.41 28.78
C GLY A 178 -12.47 -18.69 27.48
N ASN A 179 -12.58 -19.91 26.98
CA ASN A 179 -11.86 -20.36 25.78
C ASN A 179 -12.26 -19.61 24.51
N ASP A 180 -13.50 -19.13 24.42
CA ASP A 180 -13.95 -18.38 23.22
C ASP A 180 -13.24 -17.03 23.12
N ARG A 181 -13.00 -16.37 24.25
CA ARG A 181 -12.23 -15.11 24.26
C ARG A 181 -10.78 -15.33 23.82
N VAL A 182 -10.11 -16.35 24.37
CA VAL A 182 -8.71 -16.67 24.02
C VAL A 182 -8.60 -17.07 22.56
N MET A 183 -9.52 -17.91 22.08
CA MET A 183 -9.50 -18.36 20.69
C MET A 183 -9.79 -17.23 19.70
N VAL A 184 -10.76 -16.38 20.01
CA VAL A 184 -11.08 -15.22 19.15
C VAL A 184 -9.89 -14.25 19.11
N GLN A 185 -9.28 -13.94 20.26
CA GLN A 185 -8.07 -13.11 20.28
C GLN A 185 -6.98 -13.69 19.37
N ALA A 186 -6.67 -14.98 19.52
CA ALA A 186 -5.65 -15.64 18.70
C ALA A 186 -5.99 -15.59 17.19
N LEU A 187 -7.27 -15.76 16.82
CA LEU A 187 -7.70 -15.71 15.41
C LEU A 187 -7.74 -14.28 14.84
N VAL A 188 -7.96 -13.29 15.67
CA VAL A 188 -7.90 -11.86 15.28
C VAL A 188 -6.45 -11.46 15.05
N ASP A 189 -5.55 -11.82 15.96
CA ASP A 189 -4.13 -11.51 15.87
C ASP A 189 -3.45 -12.30 14.72
N HIS A 190 -3.83 -13.56 14.56
CA HIS A 190 -3.27 -14.49 13.58
C HIS A 190 -4.36 -15.18 12.74
N PRO A 191 -4.97 -14.50 11.76
CA PRO A 191 -6.10 -15.03 10.99
C PRO A 191 -5.82 -16.34 10.25
N SER A 192 -4.58 -16.64 9.94
CA SER A 192 -4.18 -17.91 9.30
C SER A 192 -4.44 -19.14 10.15
N LEU A 193 -4.43 -19.03 11.50
CA LEU A 193 -4.70 -20.12 12.42
C LEU A 193 -6.08 -20.76 12.21
N ILE A 194 -7.02 -20.01 11.64
CA ILE A 194 -8.33 -20.57 11.32
C ILE A 194 -8.23 -21.77 10.38
N ASN A 195 -7.18 -21.85 9.55
CA ASN A 195 -7.00 -22.95 8.61
C ASN A 195 -6.63 -24.28 9.29
N GLU A 196 -6.11 -24.21 10.50
CA GLU A 196 -5.72 -25.36 11.30
C GLU A 196 -6.91 -26.00 12.05
N LEU A 197 -8.03 -25.28 12.15
CA LEU A 197 -9.21 -25.71 12.86
C LEU A 197 -10.08 -26.68 12.05
N SER A 198 -10.89 -27.52 12.72
CA SER A 198 -11.92 -28.33 12.07
C SER A 198 -12.99 -27.45 11.40
N SER A 199 -13.71 -27.99 10.42
CA SER A 199 -14.76 -27.25 9.70
C SER A 199 -15.85 -26.71 10.63
N ALA A 200 -16.27 -27.49 11.64
CA ALA A 200 -17.27 -27.05 12.61
C ALA A 200 -16.74 -25.89 13.46
N THR A 201 -15.51 -26.02 13.95
CA THR A 201 -14.84 -24.99 14.74
C THR A 201 -14.62 -23.70 13.95
N LYS A 202 -14.20 -23.82 12.68
CA LYS A 202 -14.09 -22.66 11.76
C LYS A 202 -15.42 -21.91 11.64
N THR A 203 -16.49 -22.65 11.42
CA THR A 203 -17.83 -22.06 11.28
C THR A 203 -18.27 -21.36 12.56
N LYS A 204 -18.05 -21.98 13.74
CA LYS A 204 -18.33 -21.38 15.04
C LYS A 204 -17.62 -20.03 15.19
N TYR A 205 -16.29 -20.00 15.04
CA TYR A 205 -15.53 -18.79 15.33
C TYR A 205 -15.71 -17.71 14.28
N ARG A 206 -15.91 -18.05 13.00
CA ARG A 206 -16.32 -17.08 12.00
C ARG A 206 -17.65 -16.39 12.33
N LYS A 207 -18.61 -17.16 12.88
CA LYS A 207 -19.89 -16.60 13.32
C LYS A 207 -19.71 -15.67 14.51
N ILE A 208 -18.91 -16.08 15.49
CA ILE A 208 -18.61 -15.26 16.67
C ILE A 208 -17.96 -13.93 16.23
N ILE A 209 -16.85 -13.98 15.48
CA ILE A 209 -16.12 -12.79 15.04
C ILE A 209 -17.02 -11.83 14.23
N ARG A 210 -17.86 -12.34 13.33
CA ARG A 210 -18.82 -11.52 12.58
C ARG A 210 -19.88 -10.86 13.46
N GLY A 211 -20.21 -11.44 14.60
CA GLY A 211 -21.19 -10.92 15.55
C GLY A 211 -20.60 -9.97 16.58
N LEU A 212 -19.27 -9.84 16.64
CA LEU A 212 -18.64 -8.92 17.58
C LEU A 212 -18.86 -7.48 17.12
N GLY A 213 -19.16 -6.62 18.07
CA GLY A 213 -19.02 -5.17 17.93
C GLY A 213 -17.54 -4.80 17.95
N GLY A 214 -17.27 -3.57 17.55
CA GLY A 214 -15.90 -3.05 17.58
C GLY A 214 -15.83 -1.64 17.03
N ASP A 215 -14.66 -1.04 17.18
CA ASP A 215 -14.32 0.24 16.59
C ASP A 215 -13.74 -0.02 15.20
N ASP A 216 -14.42 0.49 14.16
CA ASP A 216 -14.00 0.39 12.76
C ASP A 216 -13.60 1.78 12.28
N VAL A 217 -12.30 2.01 12.17
CA VAL A 217 -11.74 3.29 11.70
C VAL A 217 -11.57 3.35 10.17
N THR A 218 -11.98 2.31 9.45
CA THR A 218 -11.91 2.31 7.97
C THR A 218 -12.65 3.49 7.33
N PRO A 219 -13.82 3.94 7.83
CA PRO A 219 -14.52 5.10 7.28
C PRO A 219 -13.76 6.43 7.37
N ILE A 220 -12.76 6.55 8.24
CA ILE A 220 -11.93 7.77 8.33
C ILE A 220 -11.17 8.03 7.02
N PHE A 221 -10.94 6.99 6.24
CA PHE A 221 -10.23 7.05 4.97
C PHE A 221 -11.17 7.20 3.76
N ALA A 222 -12.47 7.07 3.95
CA ALA A 222 -13.48 7.18 2.88
C ALA A 222 -13.98 8.64 2.71
#